data_bee95088a90ba5637756e78ccd02c142
#
_entry.id   bee95088a90ba5637756e78ccd02c142
#
_cell.length_a   1.000
_cell.length_b   1.000
_cell.length_c   1.000
_cell.angle_alpha   90.00
_cell.angle_beta   90.00
_cell.angle_gamma   90.00
#
_symmetry.space_group_name_H-M   'P 1'
#
loop_
_entity.id
_entity.type
_entity.pdbx_description
1 polymer ?
#
loop_
_entity_poly.entity_id
_entity_poly.type
_entity_poly.pdbx_seq_one_letter_code
_entity_poly.pdbx_strand_id
1 'polypeptide(L)'
;GLDLQGGVHFVLQVDQKAALDKRVEGYLEDIRVTLRDKRIRYTSVERRPNNSIVVTLAADEDAAAAQQALAQTLSSRSNAAGTLATGSGLTYQAAGQQITIGLPQAELEQIASEAIEQNLTTLRNRINEIGVAEPIIQRQGDDRVVVQLPGVQDTAAAKRLIGATATLEFHSVVDGN
;
A
#
# COMPACT_ATOMS: atom_id res chain seq x y z
N GLY A 1 28.59 -19.92 -15.53
CA GLY A 1 28.36 -19.64 -14.21
C GLY A 1 29.52 -19.31 -13.40
N LEU A 2 30.25 -18.43 -13.76
CA LEU A 2 31.37 -18.13 -13.16
C LEU A 2 31.30 -17.09 -12.17
N ASP A 3 30.27 -16.60 -12.01
CA ASP A 3 30.00 -15.59 -11.23
C ASP A 3 29.62 -15.98 -9.91
N LEU A 4 30.05 -17.02 -9.51
CA LEU A 4 29.74 -17.51 -8.30
C LEU A 4 30.41 -16.93 -7.15
N GLN A 5 30.99 -15.79 -7.27
CA GLN A 5 31.75 -15.32 -6.28
C GLN A 5 30.99 -14.44 -5.42
N GLY A 6 30.36 -14.94 -4.41
CA GLY A 6 29.83 -14.15 -3.32
C GLY A 6 28.59 -13.36 -3.63
N GLY A 7 27.79 -13.79 -4.53
CA GLY A 7 26.53 -13.12 -4.81
C GLY A 7 25.41 -13.63 -3.93
N VAL A 8 24.47 -12.76 -3.62
CA VAL A 8 23.26 -13.13 -2.88
C VAL A 8 22.05 -12.74 -3.73
N HIS A 9 21.09 -13.65 -3.77
CA HIS A 9 19.88 -13.46 -4.59
C HIS A 9 18.64 -13.65 -3.72
N PHE A 10 17.75 -12.68 -3.75
CA PHE A 10 16.51 -12.76 -2.98
C PHE A 10 15.32 -12.46 -3.89
N VAL A 11 14.21 -13.11 -3.59
CA VAL A 11 12.94 -12.77 -4.19
C VAL A 11 12.04 -12.28 -3.06
N LEU A 12 11.54 -11.06 -3.18
CA LEU A 12 10.65 -10.48 -2.19
C LEU A 12 9.26 -10.36 -2.82
N GLN A 13 8.26 -10.78 -2.09
CA GLN A 13 6.88 -10.65 -2.54
C GLN A 13 6.18 -9.63 -1.68
N VAL A 14 5.45 -8.70 -2.31
CA VAL A 14 4.67 -7.70 -1.58
C VAL A 14 3.50 -8.40 -0.91
N ASP A 15 3.30 -8.10 0.36
CA ASP A 15 2.11 -8.54 1.05
C ASP A 15 0.97 -7.61 0.65
N GLN A 16 0.24 -7.98 -0.39
CA GLN A 16 -0.84 -7.14 -0.90
C GLN A 16 -1.93 -6.95 0.13
N LYS A 17 -2.20 -7.97 0.94
CA LYS A 17 -3.21 -7.86 1.97
C LYS A 17 -2.80 -6.85 3.03
N ALA A 18 -1.56 -6.89 3.49
CA ALA A 18 -1.08 -5.95 4.49
C ALA A 18 -1.08 -4.52 3.95
N ALA A 19 -0.68 -4.33 2.70
CA ALA A 19 -0.70 -3.01 2.08
C ALA A 19 -2.12 -2.48 1.94
N LEU A 20 -3.05 -3.34 1.54
CA LEU A 20 -4.45 -2.99 1.43
C LEU A 20 -5.05 -2.64 2.78
N ASP A 21 -4.78 -3.47 3.80
CA ASP A 21 -5.29 -3.23 5.15
C ASP A 21 -4.83 -1.87 5.68
N LYS A 22 -3.57 -1.56 5.47
CA LYS A 22 -3.01 -0.28 5.91
C LYS A 22 -3.68 0.90 5.20
N ARG A 23 -3.90 0.79 3.89
CA ARG A 23 -4.54 1.84 3.12
C ARG A 23 -5.99 2.02 3.54
N VAL A 24 -6.71 0.92 3.75
CA VAL A 24 -8.11 0.98 4.16
C VAL A 24 -8.23 1.57 5.55
N GLU A 25 -7.35 1.23 6.47
CA GLU A 25 -7.34 1.85 7.80
C GLU A 25 -7.15 3.37 7.70
N GLY A 26 -6.29 3.81 6.79
CA GLY A 26 -6.12 5.23 6.53
C GLY A 26 -7.40 5.87 6.01
N TYR A 27 -8.10 5.22 5.10
CA TYR A 27 -9.37 5.73 4.60
C TYR A 27 -10.44 5.79 5.71
N LEU A 28 -10.49 4.77 6.56
CA LEU A 28 -11.45 4.77 7.67
C LEU A 28 -11.21 5.95 8.60
N GLU A 29 -9.96 6.22 8.91
CA GLU A 29 -9.63 7.36 9.77
C GLU A 29 -9.96 8.69 9.09
N ASP A 30 -9.63 8.81 7.81
CA ASP A 30 -9.94 10.03 7.04
C ASP A 30 -11.44 10.28 6.97
N ILE A 31 -12.22 9.22 6.82
CA ILE A 31 -13.67 9.32 6.81
C ILE A 31 -14.18 9.87 8.15
N ARG A 32 -13.70 9.30 9.24
CA ARG A 32 -14.12 9.75 10.57
C ARG A 32 -13.75 11.20 10.83
N VAL A 33 -12.53 11.58 10.46
CA VAL A 33 -12.06 12.95 10.65
C VAL A 33 -12.88 13.93 9.80
N THR A 34 -13.13 13.57 8.54
CA THR A 34 -13.90 14.41 7.63
C THR A 34 -15.31 14.63 8.13
N LEU A 35 -15.98 13.57 8.56
CA LEU A 35 -17.34 13.67 9.06
C LEU A 35 -17.39 14.51 10.34
N ARG A 36 -16.42 14.35 11.20
CA ARG A 36 -16.33 15.15 12.42
C ARG A 36 -16.09 16.63 12.11
N ASP A 37 -15.17 16.92 11.20
CA ASP A 37 -14.83 18.29 10.85
C ASP A 37 -15.99 19.01 10.16
N LYS A 38 -16.77 18.27 9.38
CA LYS A 38 -17.95 18.81 8.70
C LYS A 38 -19.19 18.74 9.57
N ARG A 39 -19.05 18.25 10.78
CA ARG A 39 -20.15 18.09 11.73
C ARG A 39 -21.29 17.23 11.21
N ILE A 40 -20.95 16.21 10.47
CA ILE A 40 -21.91 15.23 9.95
C ILE A 40 -21.92 14.06 10.90
N ARG A 41 -23.08 13.76 11.47
CA ARG A 41 -23.20 12.68 12.41
C ARG A 41 -23.35 11.34 11.69
N TYR A 42 -22.69 10.33 12.19
CA TYR A 42 -22.76 8.99 11.64
C TYR A 42 -22.90 7.96 12.76
N THR A 43 -23.49 6.81 12.41
CA THR A 43 -23.67 5.73 13.37
C THR A 43 -22.60 4.65 13.24
N SER A 44 -22.07 4.45 12.05
CA SER A 44 -21.01 3.46 11.86
C SER A 44 -20.20 3.72 10.61
N VAL A 45 -18.95 3.28 10.65
CA VAL A 45 -18.05 3.23 9.48
C VAL A 45 -17.46 1.84 9.50
N GLU A 46 -17.81 1.00 8.52
CA GLU A 46 -17.43 -0.40 8.51
C GLU A 46 -16.77 -0.80 7.21
N ARG A 47 -15.72 -1.60 7.33
CA ARG A 47 -15.09 -2.23 6.19
C ARG A 47 -15.84 -3.51 5.85
N ARG A 48 -16.14 -3.72 4.58
CA ARG A 48 -16.80 -4.92 4.10
C ARG A 48 -15.82 -5.85 3.39
N PRO A 49 -16.10 -7.17 3.36
CA PRO A 49 -15.17 -8.13 2.77
C PRO A 49 -14.90 -7.96 1.28
N ASN A 50 -15.81 -7.30 0.55
CA ASN A 50 -15.67 -7.11 -0.89
C ASN A 50 -14.87 -5.85 -1.25
N ASN A 51 -13.95 -5.44 -0.38
CA ASN A 51 -13.12 -4.26 -0.59
C ASN A 51 -13.97 -2.99 -0.73
N SER A 52 -14.92 -2.85 0.17
CA SER A 52 -15.72 -1.64 0.23
C SER A 52 -15.84 -1.18 1.68
N ILE A 53 -16.19 0.10 1.84
CA ILE A 53 -16.41 0.71 3.14
C ILE A 53 -17.84 1.23 3.13
N VAL A 54 -18.60 0.92 4.18
CA VAL A 54 -19.96 1.40 4.32
C VAL A 54 -20.03 2.38 5.47
N VAL A 55 -20.46 3.60 5.16
CA VAL A 55 -20.67 4.66 6.14
C VAL A 55 -22.17 4.80 6.35
N THR A 56 -22.64 4.63 7.58
CA THR A 56 -24.04 4.82 7.91
C THR A 56 -24.19 6.13 8.67
N LEU A 57 -24.98 7.04 8.13
CA LEU A 57 -25.18 8.35 8.72
C LEU A 57 -26.38 8.34 9.66
N ALA A 58 -26.45 9.35 10.51
CA ALA A 58 -27.60 9.54 11.35
C ALA A 58 -28.83 9.88 10.49
N ALA A 59 -30.02 9.64 11.00
CA ALA A 59 -31.26 9.64 10.21
C ALA A 59 -31.56 10.96 9.53
N ASP A 60 -31.11 12.08 10.09
CA ASP A 60 -31.41 13.39 9.58
C ASP A 60 -30.26 14.04 8.79
N GLU A 61 -29.23 13.30 8.49
CA GLU A 61 -28.09 13.83 7.77
C GLU A 61 -28.27 13.71 6.25
N ASP A 62 -27.63 14.64 5.52
CA ASP A 62 -27.70 14.66 4.06
C ASP A 62 -26.61 13.76 3.49
N ALA A 63 -27.00 12.61 2.98
CA ALA A 63 -26.07 11.64 2.43
C ALA A 63 -25.33 12.16 1.20
N ALA A 64 -25.98 12.97 0.37
CA ALA A 64 -25.34 13.52 -0.82
C ALA A 64 -24.24 14.52 -0.44
N ALA A 65 -24.47 15.36 0.56
CA ALA A 65 -23.45 16.29 1.03
C ALA A 65 -22.28 15.55 1.66
N ALA A 66 -22.57 14.50 2.43
CA ALA A 66 -21.53 13.67 3.03
C ALA A 66 -20.70 12.96 1.98
N GLN A 67 -21.34 12.40 0.96
CA GLN A 67 -20.65 11.75 -0.14
C GLN A 67 -19.69 12.71 -0.83
N GLN A 68 -20.14 13.93 -1.10
CA GLN A 68 -19.33 14.94 -1.76
C GLN A 68 -18.12 15.33 -0.92
N ALA A 69 -18.32 15.51 0.39
CA ALA A 69 -17.24 15.85 1.30
C ALA A 69 -16.20 14.73 1.36
N LEU A 70 -16.65 13.48 1.43
CA LEU A 70 -15.76 12.33 1.46
C LEU A 70 -14.98 12.19 0.14
N ALA A 71 -15.65 12.36 -0.98
CA ALA A 71 -15.01 12.27 -2.27
C ALA A 71 -13.91 13.32 -2.42
N GLN A 72 -14.16 14.53 -2.00
CA GLN A 72 -13.17 15.60 -2.07
C GLN A 72 -11.97 15.32 -1.16
N THR A 73 -12.21 14.87 0.05
CA THR A 73 -11.15 14.62 1.02
C THR A 73 -10.27 13.46 0.59
N LEU A 74 -10.87 12.34 0.19
CA LEU A 74 -10.10 11.16 -0.19
C LEU A 74 -9.34 11.38 -1.50
N SER A 75 -9.93 12.11 -2.44
CA SER A 75 -9.25 12.45 -3.68
C SER A 75 -8.07 13.38 -3.45
N SER A 76 -8.24 14.38 -2.61
CA SER A 76 -7.16 15.32 -2.28
C SER A 76 -6.00 14.62 -1.60
N ARG A 77 -6.31 13.66 -0.75
CA ARG A 77 -5.26 12.91 -0.06
C ARG A 77 -4.46 12.04 -1.03
N SER A 78 -5.12 11.43 -2.00
CA SER A 78 -4.43 10.68 -3.03
C SER A 78 -3.49 11.58 -3.82
N ASN A 79 -3.91 12.79 -4.12
CA ASN A 79 -3.08 13.74 -4.85
C ASN A 79 -1.90 14.23 -4.01
N ALA A 80 -2.11 14.41 -2.72
CA ALA A 80 -1.06 14.89 -1.81
C ALA A 80 0.08 13.88 -1.66
N ALA A 81 -0.16 12.62 -1.93
CA ALA A 81 0.87 11.61 -1.86
C ALA A 81 1.82 11.64 -3.06
N GLY A 82 1.65 12.58 -3.97
CA GLY A 82 2.54 12.72 -5.12
C GLY A 82 2.32 11.67 -6.19
N THR A 83 1.35 10.83 -6.01
CA THR A 83 1.00 9.91 -7.06
C THR A 83 0.14 10.66 -8.03
N LEU A 84 0.38 10.49 -9.26
CA LEU A 84 -0.53 10.87 -10.28
C LEU A 84 -1.74 10.04 -10.09
N ALA A 85 -2.42 10.30 -9.05
CA ALA A 85 -3.65 9.64 -8.85
C ALA A 85 -4.58 10.17 -9.89
N THR A 86 -4.52 9.51 -10.91
CA THR A 86 -5.58 9.52 -11.79
C THR A 86 -6.80 9.18 -11.03
N GLY A 87 -7.39 10.17 -10.49
CA GLY A 87 -8.59 10.03 -9.81
C GLY A 87 -8.60 8.83 -8.91
N SER A 88 -8.61 9.00 -7.70
CA SER A 88 -8.86 7.89 -6.87
C SER A 88 -9.83 7.03 -7.59
N GLY A 89 -9.46 5.87 -7.94
CA GLY A 89 -10.37 4.93 -8.53
C GLY A 89 -11.50 4.57 -7.59
N LEU A 90 -11.61 5.23 -6.44
CA LEU A 90 -12.67 4.94 -5.48
C LEU A 90 -14.04 5.28 -6.05
N THR A 91 -15.00 4.41 -5.80
CA THR A 91 -16.39 4.65 -6.20
C THR A 91 -17.20 5.05 -4.99
N TYR A 92 -18.20 5.88 -5.22
CA TYR A 92 -19.06 6.39 -4.15
C TYR A 92 -20.49 6.22 -4.54
N GLN A 93 -21.27 5.56 -3.70
CA GLN A 93 -22.70 5.39 -3.94
C GLN A 93 -23.46 5.69 -2.66
N ALA A 94 -24.43 6.56 -2.75
CA ALA A 94 -25.30 6.90 -1.63
C ALA A 94 -26.67 6.28 -1.84
N ALA A 95 -27.17 5.60 -0.83
CA ALA A 95 -28.49 5.00 -0.85
C ALA A 95 -29.10 5.17 0.54
N GLY A 96 -30.17 5.95 0.65
CA GLY A 96 -30.73 6.27 1.96
C GLY A 96 -29.71 6.99 2.83
N GLN A 97 -29.44 6.46 4.01
CA GLN A 97 -28.46 7.04 4.92
C GLN A 97 -27.11 6.32 4.84
N GLN A 98 -26.90 5.48 3.83
CA GLN A 98 -25.66 4.75 3.69
C GLN A 98 -24.87 5.24 2.48
N ILE A 99 -23.57 5.36 2.66
CA ILE A 99 -22.65 5.66 1.57
C ILE A 99 -21.71 4.48 1.46
N THR A 100 -21.65 3.88 0.27
CA THR A 100 -20.76 2.76 0.00
C THR A 100 -19.58 3.27 -0.84
N ILE A 101 -18.37 3.10 -0.31
CA ILE A 101 -17.13 3.47 -0.98
C ILE A 101 -16.47 2.19 -1.42
N GLY A 102 -16.31 2.01 -2.73
CA GLY A 102 -15.72 0.80 -3.29
C GLY A 102 -14.30 1.02 -3.75
N LEU A 103 -13.49 -0.02 -3.63
CA LEU A 103 -12.12 -0.03 -4.14
C LEU A 103 -12.08 -0.96 -5.34
N PRO A 104 -12.11 -0.42 -6.56
CA PRO A 104 -12.06 -1.25 -7.76
C PRO A 104 -10.68 -1.85 -7.97
N GLN A 105 -10.58 -2.77 -8.89
CA GLN A 105 -9.34 -3.49 -9.16
C GLN A 105 -8.17 -2.54 -9.47
N ALA A 106 -8.44 -1.47 -10.22
CA ALA A 106 -7.41 -0.49 -10.54
C ALA A 106 -6.82 0.15 -9.29
N GLU A 107 -7.65 0.42 -8.28
CA GLU A 107 -7.19 0.98 -7.01
C GLU A 107 -6.36 -0.05 -6.25
N LEU A 108 -6.76 -1.32 -6.27
CA LEU A 108 -6.01 -2.37 -5.61
C LEU A 108 -4.62 -2.53 -6.23
N GLU A 109 -4.54 -2.47 -7.54
CA GLU A 109 -3.26 -2.54 -8.26
C GLU A 109 -2.39 -1.33 -7.95
N GLN A 110 -2.99 -0.16 -7.84
CA GLN A 110 -2.27 1.05 -7.48
C GLN A 110 -1.67 0.95 -6.08
N ILE A 111 -2.43 0.44 -5.13
CA ILE A 111 -1.97 0.25 -3.76
C ILE A 111 -0.76 -0.69 -3.73
N ALA A 112 -0.84 -1.80 -4.45
CA ALA A 112 0.26 -2.76 -4.51
C ALA A 112 1.50 -2.13 -5.16
N SER A 113 1.31 -1.38 -6.23
CA SER A 113 2.41 -0.73 -6.93
C SER A 113 3.09 0.31 -6.05
N GLU A 114 2.32 1.12 -5.33
CA GLU A 114 2.88 2.12 -4.42
C GLU A 114 3.65 1.47 -3.28
N ALA A 115 3.17 0.35 -2.76
CA ALA A 115 3.86 -0.37 -1.71
C ALA A 115 5.23 -0.84 -2.18
N ILE A 116 5.30 -1.37 -3.41
CA ILE A 116 6.57 -1.78 -3.98
C ILE A 116 7.52 -0.58 -4.10
N GLU A 117 7.04 0.52 -4.66
CA GLU A 117 7.90 1.69 -4.88
C GLU A 117 8.45 2.27 -3.58
N GLN A 118 7.63 2.36 -2.55
CA GLN A 118 8.07 2.86 -1.26
C GLN A 118 9.12 1.96 -0.63
N ASN A 119 8.92 0.66 -0.73
CA ASN A 119 9.84 -0.29 -0.15
C ASN A 119 11.13 -0.44 -0.94
N LEU A 120 11.09 -0.21 -2.25
CA LEU A 120 12.31 -0.22 -3.05
C LEU A 120 13.27 0.89 -2.64
N THR A 121 12.76 2.08 -2.35
CA THR A 121 13.60 3.18 -1.89
C THR A 121 14.28 2.84 -0.58
N THR A 122 13.53 2.31 0.38
CA THR A 122 14.07 1.89 1.66
C THR A 122 15.10 0.78 1.48
N LEU A 123 14.79 -0.18 0.63
CA LEU A 123 15.67 -1.30 0.37
C LEU A 123 17.00 -0.84 -0.24
N ARG A 124 16.96 0.04 -1.22
CA ARG A 124 18.17 0.57 -1.83
C ARG A 124 19.04 1.30 -0.83
N ASN A 125 18.43 2.10 0.03
CA ASN A 125 19.18 2.83 1.05
C ASN A 125 19.87 1.87 2.01
N ARG A 126 19.20 0.82 2.43
CA ARG A 126 19.79 -0.17 3.34
C ARG A 126 20.89 -0.98 2.66
N ILE A 127 20.72 -1.32 1.39
CA ILE A 127 21.73 -2.03 0.62
C ILE A 127 22.99 -1.16 0.49
N ASN A 128 22.82 0.13 0.27
CA ASN A 128 23.95 1.04 0.19
C ASN A 128 24.71 1.11 1.53
N GLU A 129 23.99 1.00 2.64
CA GLU A 129 24.63 1.02 3.96
C GLU A 129 25.56 -0.16 4.19
N ILE A 130 25.31 -1.30 3.58
CA ILE A 130 26.19 -2.46 3.72
C ILE A 130 27.28 -2.49 2.65
N GLY A 131 27.39 -1.43 1.85
CA GLY A 131 28.49 -1.27 0.94
C GLY A 131 28.35 -1.91 -0.42
N VAL A 132 27.16 -2.32 -0.80
CA VAL A 132 26.92 -2.86 -2.15
C VAL A 132 26.69 -1.69 -3.08
N ALA A 133 27.61 -1.49 -3.99
CA ALA A 133 27.57 -0.32 -4.86
C ALA A 133 26.56 -0.43 -6.00
N GLU A 134 26.34 -1.61 -6.51
CA GLU A 134 25.46 -1.80 -7.66
C GLU A 134 24.52 -2.98 -7.48
N PRO A 135 23.52 -2.83 -6.63
CA PRO A 135 22.53 -3.88 -6.50
C PRO A 135 21.67 -3.94 -7.76
N ILE A 136 21.24 -5.13 -8.10
CA ILE A 136 20.31 -5.32 -9.21
C ILE A 136 18.94 -5.57 -8.60
N ILE A 137 18.01 -4.67 -8.86
CA ILE A 137 16.67 -4.75 -8.32
C ILE A 137 15.69 -4.68 -9.49
N GLN A 138 14.93 -5.74 -9.69
CA GLN A 138 13.99 -5.84 -10.81
C GLN A 138 12.60 -6.24 -10.31
N ARG A 139 11.60 -5.56 -10.82
CA ARG A 139 10.22 -5.94 -10.53
C ARG A 139 9.80 -7.07 -11.46
N GLN A 140 9.13 -8.06 -10.87
CA GLN A 140 8.56 -9.16 -11.64
C GLN A 140 7.06 -9.20 -11.37
N GLY A 141 6.26 -8.91 -12.38
CA GLY A 141 4.82 -8.86 -12.20
C GLY A 141 4.42 -7.73 -11.30
N ASP A 142 3.27 -7.87 -10.66
CA ASP A 142 2.69 -6.79 -9.85
C ASP A 142 3.07 -6.87 -8.38
N ASP A 143 3.64 -7.99 -7.95
CA ASP A 143 3.83 -8.24 -6.52
C ASP A 143 5.21 -8.75 -6.14
N ARG A 144 6.13 -8.90 -7.07
CA ARG A 144 7.44 -9.48 -6.77
C ARG A 144 8.59 -8.54 -7.15
N VAL A 145 9.65 -8.65 -6.38
CA VAL A 145 10.89 -7.93 -6.65
C VAL A 145 12.05 -8.92 -6.49
N VAL A 146 12.90 -8.98 -7.50
CA VAL A 146 14.12 -9.79 -7.45
C VAL A 146 15.27 -8.86 -7.11
N VAL A 147 16.02 -9.23 -6.07
CA VAL A 147 17.15 -8.45 -5.60
C VAL A 147 18.41 -9.31 -5.71
N GLN A 148 19.40 -8.81 -6.44
CA GLN A 148 20.69 -9.46 -6.56
C GLN A 148 21.76 -8.53 -6.02
N LEU A 149 22.57 -9.06 -5.12
CA LEU A 149 23.64 -8.32 -4.46
C LEU A 149 24.97 -8.93 -4.84
N PRO A 150 25.53 -8.57 -5.99
CA PRO A 150 26.80 -9.16 -6.42
C PRO A 150 27.94 -8.66 -5.53
N GLY A 151 28.88 -9.53 -5.25
CA GLY A 151 30.05 -9.17 -4.46
C GLY A 151 29.83 -8.99 -2.98
N VAL A 152 28.68 -9.41 -2.46
CA VAL A 152 28.44 -9.33 -1.03
C VAL A 152 29.25 -10.42 -0.33
N GLN A 153 30.09 -10.00 0.62
CA GLN A 153 30.90 -10.94 1.38
C GLN A 153 30.25 -11.36 2.69
N ASP A 154 29.47 -10.47 3.28
CA ASP A 154 28.76 -10.80 4.52
C ASP A 154 27.31 -11.15 4.18
N THR A 155 27.08 -12.42 3.90
CA THR A 155 25.75 -12.90 3.56
C THR A 155 24.79 -12.82 4.74
N ALA A 156 25.30 -12.94 5.96
CA ALA A 156 24.47 -12.86 7.15
C ALA A 156 23.92 -11.43 7.33
N ALA A 157 24.73 -10.42 7.09
CA ALA A 157 24.28 -9.04 7.15
C ALA A 157 23.23 -8.74 6.08
N ALA A 158 23.45 -9.27 4.87
CA ALA A 158 22.49 -9.10 3.79
C ALA A 158 21.15 -9.75 4.13
N LYS A 159 21.18 -10.95 4.68
CA LYS A 159 19.95 -11.64 5.08
C LYS A 159 19.19 -10.90 6.16
N ARG A 160 19.90 -10.35 7.15
CA ARG A 160 19.26 -9.58 8.21
C ARG A 160 18.60 -8.31 7.67
N LEU A 161 19.28 -7.64 6.75
CA LEU A 161 18.76 -6.42 6.15
C LEU A 161 17.50 -6.71 5.33
N ILE A 162 17.53 -7.74 4.50
CA ILE A 162 16.40 -8.12 3.68
C ILE A 162 15.24 -8.61 4.56
N GLY A 163 15.55 -9.38 5.60
CA GLY A 163 14.54 -9.83 6.54
C GLY A 163 13.82 -8.70 7.25
N ALA A 164 14.57 -7.68 7.66
CA ALA A 164 13.98 -6.51 8.30
C ALA A 164 13.08 -5.74 7.34
N THR A 165 13.45 -5.66 6.07
CA THR A 165 12.62 -5.02 5.06
C THR A 165 11.37 -5.86 4.77
N ALA A 166 11.52 -7.17 4.72
CA ALA A 166 10.41 -8.07 4.43
C ALA A 166 9.31 -8.04 5.50
N THR A 167 9.67 -7.72 6.74
CA THR A 167 8.66 -7.65 7.81
C THR A 167 7.76 -6.44 7.70
N LEU A 168 8.04 -5.49 6.83
CA LEU A 168 7.17 -4.33 6.64
C LEU A 168 5.98 -4.69 5.76
N GLU A 169 6.19 -4.81 4.47
CA GLU A 169 5.11 -5.12 3.53
C GLU A 169 5.52 -6.16 2.50
N PHE A 170 6.69 -6.77 2.66
CA PHE A 170 7.16 -7.83 1.79
C PHE A 170 7.21 -9.16 2.52
N HIS A 171 7.06 -10.22 1.76
CA HIS A 171 7.37 -11.55 2.23
C HIS A 171 8.64 -12.03 1.54
N SER A 172 9.55 -12.59 2.29
CA SER A 172 10.72 -13.19 1.74
C SER A 172 10.36 -14.57 1.19
N VAL A 173 10.55 -14.76 -0.11
CA VAL A 173 10.38 -16.08 -0.71
C VAL A 173 11.77 -16.67 -0.84
N VAL A 174 12.06 -17.64 -0.01
CA VAL A 174 13.34 -18.31 -0.07
C VAL A 174 13.31 -19.24 -1.26
N ASP A 175 14.16 -18.94 -2.22
CA ASP A 175 14.34 -19.83 -3.34
C ASP A 175 15.09 -21.01 -2.79
N GLY A 176 14.41 -22.07 -2.58
CA GLY A 176 14.99 -23.26 -2.03
C GLY A 176 15.94 -23.90 -3.01
N ASN A 177 17.21 -23.69 -2.81
CA ASN A 177 18.26 -24.34 -3.49
C ASN A 177 18.83 -23.72 -4.57
#